data_a4cca221f6ea475bad8e8a38128f356d
#
_entry.id   a4cca221f6ea475bad8e8a38128f356d
#
_cell.length_a   1.000
_cell.length_b   1.000
_cell.length_c   1.000
_cell.angle_alpha   90.00
_cell.angle_beta   90.00
_cell.angle_gamma   90.00
#
_symmetry.space_group_name_H-M   'P 1'
#
loop_
_entity.id
_entity.type
_entity.pdbx_description
1 polymer ?
#
loop_
_entity_poly.entity_id
_entity_poly.type
_entity_poly.pdbx_seq_one_letter_code
_entity_poly.pdbx_strand_id
1 'polypeptide(L)'
;MIKTIYYNDGIKKVDGLSIFLAGPTPRTRAVKSWRPDFIHQLESKDINKDLTIIIPEFKVYDPNNFKNRSYETNVEWEEYYLFASTFIIFWIPRNMITMPALTTNVEFGMWICKQPGKLILGSPEDAVKNRYLEYYARKNAVPVYKTMDELINYLTIKINKQGEK
;
A
#
# COMPACT_ATOMS: atom_id res chain seq x y z
N MET A 1 -14.82 5.13 -11.04
CA MET A 1 -15.34 4.13 -10.04
C MET A 1 -14.17 3.48 -9.32
N ILE A 2 -14.24 3.28 -7.98
CA ILE A 2 -13.20 2.59 -7.20
C ILE A 2 -13.62 1.13 -6.98
N LYS A 3 -12.71 0.19 -7.31
CA LYS A 3 -12.86 -1.25 -7.07
C LYS A 3 -11.78 -1.69 -6.09
N THR A 4 -12.03 -2.75 -5.33
CA THR A 4 -11.06 -3.31 -4.36
C THR A 4 -10.77 -4.78 -4.66
N ILE A 5 -9.51 -5.19 -4.45
CA ILE A 5 -9.06 -6.59 -4.53
C ILE A 5 -8.37 -6.93 -3.21
N TYR A 6 -8.76 -8.03 -2.60
CA TYR A 6 -8.21 -8.56 -1.35
C TYR A 6 -7.56 -9.92 -1.57
N TYR A 7 -6.84 -10.45 -0.58
CA TYR A 7 -6.28 -11.81 -0.65
C TYR A 7 -7.30 -12.88 -1.05
N ASN A 8 -8.54 -12.79 -0.52
CA ASN A 8 -9.61 -13.75 -0.83
C ASN A 8 -10.00 -13.79 -2.29
N ASP A 9 -9.74 -12.72 -3.03
CA ASP A 9 -10.12 -12.61 -4.44
C ASP A 9 -9.20 -13.37 -5.38
N GLY A 10 -8.05 -13.85 -4.89
CA GLY A 10 -7.01 -14.46 -5.70
C GLY A 10 -6.31 -13.48 -6.64
N ILE A 11 -5.56 -13.99 -7.59
CA ILE A 11 -4.91 -13.18 -8.62
C ILE A 11 -5.90 -12.92 -9.76
N LYS A 12 -6.19 -11.65 -10.00
CA LYS A 12 -7.02 -11.17 -11.12
C LYS A 12 -6.22 -10.18 -11.95
N LYS A 13 -6.41 -10.18 -13.25
CA LYS A 13 -5.86 -9.14 -14.11
C LYS A 13 -6.43 -7.78 -13.70
N VAL A 14 -5.55 -6.79 -13.60
CA VAL A 14 -5.93 -5.41 -13.32
C VAL A 14 -5.89 -4.62 -14.62
N ASP A 15 -7.04 -4.09 -15.00
CA ASP A 15 -7.15 -3.20 -16.16
C ASP A 15 -7.25 -1.75 -15.67
N GLY A 16 -6.49 -0.86 -16.30
CA GLY A 16 -6.47 0.56 -15.94
C GLY A 16 -5.55 0.90 -14.76
N LEU A 17 -5.88 1.98 -14.06
CA LEU A 17 -5.06 2.49 -12.94
C LEU A 17 -5.25 1.64 -11.69
N SER A 18 -4.17 1.41 -10.99
CA SER A 18 -4.19 0.60 -9.77
C SER A 18 -3.21 1.09 -8.71
N ILE A 19 -3.59 0.88 -7.45
CA ILE A 19 -2.80 1.23 -6.27
C ILE A 19 -2.65 -0.01 -5.41
N PHE A 20 -1.42 -0.36 -5.06
CA PHE A 20 -1.13 -1.35 -4.03
C PHE A 20 -0.89 -0.66 -2.69
N LEU A 21 -1.64 -1.03 -1.66
CA LEU A 21 -1.53 -0.48 -0.31
C LEU A 21 -0.53 -1.28 0.54
N ALA A 22 0.76 -1.05 0.30
CA ALA A 22 1.86 -1.64 1.05
C ALA A 22 1.99 -1.02 2.45
N GLY A 23 2.39 -1.83 3.40
CA GLY A 23 2.59 -1.38 4.79
C GLY A 23 2.19 -2.45 5.79
N PRO A 24 2.44 -2.20 7.09
CA PRO A 24 2.19 -3.21 8.10
C PRO A 24 0.70 -3.51 8.27
N THR A 25 0.42 -4.78 8.47
CA THR A 25 -0.88 -5.25 8.95
C THR A 25 -0.82 -5.42 10.47
N PRO A 26 -1.85 -5.00 11.22
CA PRO A 26 -1.88 -5.17 12.67
C PRO A 26 -1.75 -6.62 13.09
N ARG A 27 -0.93 -6.88 14.11
CA ARG A 27 -0.71 -8.23 14.67
C ARG A 27 -1.85 -8.72 15.56
N THR A 28 -2.70 -7.81 16.02
CA THR A 28 -3.82 -8.12 16.91
C THR A 28 -5.08 -7.42 16.44
N ARG A 29 -6.24 -8.00 16.78
CA ARG A 29 -7.55 -7.39 16.46
C ARG A 29 -7.85 -6.12 17.26
N ALA A 30 -7.13 -5.87 18.35
CA ALA A 30 -7.26 -4.65 19.14
C ALA A 30 -6.77 -3.40 18.39
N VAL A 31 -5.94 -3.58 17.38
CA VAL A 31 -5.43 -2.49 16.54
C VAL A 31 -6.11 -2.57 15.18
N LYS A 32 -6.72 -1.47 14.76
CA LYS A 32 -7.38 -1.38 13.45
C LYS A 32 -6.35 -1.22 12.34
N SER A 33 -6.64 -1.82 11.19
CA SER A 33 -5.90 -1.52 9.95
C SER A 33 -6.11 -0.06 9.54
N TRP A 34 -5.06 0.54 9.02
CA TRP A 34 -5.07 1.90 8.47
C TRP A 34 -5.72 1.97 7.07
N ARG A 35 -5.82 0.83 6.38
CA ARG A 35 -6.28 0.76 4.99
C ARG A 35 -7.72 1.21 4.77
N PRO A 36 -8.69 0.87 5.64
CA PRO A 36 -10.05 1.39 5.52
C PRO A 36 -10.12 2.93 5.56
N ASP A 37 -9.35 3.55 6.45
CA ASP A 37 -9.31 5.02 6.58
C ASP A 37 -8.68 5.65 5.33
N PHE A 38 -7.64 5.04 4.77
CA PHE A 38 -7.03 5.48 3.52
C PHE A 38 -8.05 5.43 2.36
N ILE A 39 -8.78 4.33 2.23
CA ILE A 39 -9.78 4.16 1.17
C ILE A 39 -10.90 5.20 1.31
N HIS A 40 -11.42 5.37 2.52
CA HIS A 40 -12.49 6.33 2.79
C HIS A 40 -12.06 7.77 2.46
N GLN A 41 -10.85 8.17 2.82
CA GLN A 41 -10.32 9.48 2.47
C GLN A 41 -10.10 9.62 0.96
N LEU A 42 -9.61 8.58 0.28
CA LEU A 42 -9.43 8.61 -1.17
C LEU A 42 -10.76 8.70 -1.93
N GLU A 43 -11.80 8.00 -1.45
CA GLU A 43 -13.16 8.06 -2.02
C GLU A 43 -13.80 9.45 -1.91
N SER A 44 -13.39 10.26 -0.94
CA SER A 44 -13.86 11.64 -0.78
C SER A 44 -13.20 12.63 -1.75
N LYS A 45 -12.17 12.21 -2.49
CA LYS A 45 -11.47 13.09 -3.44
C LYS A 45 -12.12 13.03 -4.83
N ASP A 46 -11.96 14.11 -5.58
CA ASP A 46 -12.43 14.20 -6.97
C ASP A 46 -11.48 13.43 -7.90
N ILE A 47 -11.77 12.14 -8.09
CA ILE A 47 -11.02 11.22 -8.96
C ILE A 47 -11.84 10.96 -10.22
N ASN A 48 -11.34 11.43 -11.36
CA ASN A 48 -11.99 11.33 -12.66
C ASN A 48 -11.63 10.05 -13.46
N LYS A 49 -11.01 9.07 -12.83
CA LYS A 49 -10.55 7.81 -13.44
C LYS A 49 -11.11 6.60 -12.71
N ASP A 50 -11.25 5.50 -13.45
CA ASP A 50 -11.48 4.20 -12.83
C ASP A 50 -10.20 3.72 -12.14
N LEU A 51 -10.34 3.20 -10.92
CA LEU A 51 -9.24 2.85 -10.05
C LEU A 51 -9.47 1.51 -9.37
N THR A 52 -8.43 0.68 -9.33
CA THR A 52 -8.42 -0.56 -8.55
C THR A 52 -7.46 -0.42 -7.37
N ILE A 53 -7.97 -0.64 -6.15
CA ILE A 53 -7.15 -0.64 -4.92
C ILE A 53 -6.89 -2.09 -4.52
N ILE A 54 -5.61 -2.43 -4.38
CA ILE A 54 -5.15 -3.77 -4.01
C ILE A 54 -4.72 -3.75 -2.55
N ILE A 55 -5.35 -4.62 -1.75
CA ILE A 55 -5.28 -4.63 -0.30
C ILE A 55 -4.73 -5.98 0.16
N PRO A 56 -3.47 -6.04 0.65
CA PRO A 56 -2.85 -7.27 1.14
C PRO A 56 -3.38 -7.66 2.53
N GLU A 57 -4.67 -7.83 2.61
CA GLU A 57 -5.41 -8.29 3.80
C GLU A 57 -6.58 -9.17 3.37
N PHE A 58 -7.11 -9.95 4.31
CA PHE A 58 -8.37 -10.66 4.10
C PHE A 58 -9.55 -9.71 4.32
N LYS A 59 -10.49 -9.70 3.40
CA LYS A 59 -11.70 -8.86 3.49
C LYS A 59 -12.53 -9.15 4.74
N VAL A 60 -12.61 -10.45 5.09
CA VAL A 60 -13.24 -10.92 6.32
C VAL A 60 -12.23 -11.84 7.00
N TYR A 61 -11.98 -11.59 8.26
CA TYR A 61 -11.14 -12.47 9.04
C TYR A 61 -11.85 -13.81 9.27
N ASP A 62 -11.35 -14.85 8.63
CA ASP A 62 -11.71 -16.23 8.88
C ASP A 62 -10.45 -17.01 9.25
N PRO A 63 -10.37 -17.61 10.47
CA PRO A 63 -9.24 -18.42 10.86
C PRO A 63 -8.91 -19.56 9.90
N ASN A 64 -9.90 -20.08 9.17
CA ASN A 64 -9.72 -21.14 8.19
C ASN A 64 -9.00 -20.64 6.92
N ASN A 65 -9.15 -19.38 6.56
CA ASN A 65 -8.44 -18.79 5.42
C ASN A 65 -6.91 -18.81 5.65
N PHE A 66 -6.46 -18.61 6.89
CA PHE A 66 -5.04 -18.69 7.23
C PHE A 66 -4.51 -20.14 7.22
N LYS A 67 -5.34 -21.13 7.58
CA LYS A 67 -4.94 -22.53 7.62
C LYS A 67 -4.83 -23.16 6.24
N ASN A 68 -5.62 -22.68 5.28
CA ASN A 68 -5.77 -23.28 3.95
C ASN A 68 -4.93 -22.58 2.88
N ARG A 69 -4.22 -21.50 3.21
CA ARG A 69 -3.38 -20.75 2.27
C ARG A 69 -1.94 -20.78 2.74
N SER A 70 -1.02 -21.19 1.88
CA SER A 70 0.39 -21.21 2.23
C SER A 70 0.94 -19.79 2.33
N TYR A 71 2.02 -19.62 3.09
CA TYR A 71 2.74 -18.35 3.18
C TYR A 71 3.23 -17.90 1.79
N GLU A 72 3.75 -18.83 1.01
CA GLU A 72 4.26 -18.60 -0.35
C GLU A 72 3.18 -18.06 -1.27
N THR A 73 1.96 -18.59 -1.19
CA THR A 73 0.82 -18.08 -1.98
C THR A 73 0.51 -16.60 -1.69
N ASN A 74 0.69 -16.15 -0.44
CA ASN A 74 0.51 -14.75 -0.10
C ASN A 74 1.65 -13.89 -0.67
N VAL A 75 2.89 -14.36 -0.57
CA VAL A 75 4.06 -13.67 -1.13
C VAL A 75 3.94 -13.54 -2.65
N GLU A 76 3.58 -14.63 -3.35
CA GLU A 76 3.37 -14.62 -4.81
C GLU A 76 2.25 -13.64 -5.22
N TRP A 77 1.17 -13.59 -4.45
CA TRP A 77 0.09 -12.65 -4.66
C TRP A 77 0.55 -11.20 -4.50
N GLU A 78 1.30 -10.91 -3.44
CA GLU A 78 1.87 -9.57 -3.19
C GLU A 78 2.85 -9.17 -4.29
N GLU A 79 3.78 -10.05 -4.68
CA GLU A 79 4.74 -9.79 -5.75
C GLU A 79 4.06 -9.50 -7.10
N TYR A 80 3.03 -10.29 -7.44
CA TYR A 80 2.25 -10.06 -8.65
C TYR A 80 1.65 -8.65 -8.68
N TYR A 81 0.99 -8.25 -7.60
CA TYR A 81 0.32 -6.95 -7.57
C TYR A 81 1.25 -5.77 -7.35
N LEU A 82 2.33 -5.94 -6.61
CA LEU A 82 3.40 -4.94 -6.54
C LEU A 82 3.98 -4.65 -7.91
N PHE A 83 4.16 -5.68 -8.74
CA PHE A 83 4.63 -5.52 -10.11
C PHE A 83 3.57 -4.87 -11.02
N ALA A 84 2.32 -5.34 -10.95
CA ALA A 84 1.23 -4.92 -11.84
C ALA A 84 0.69 -3.52 -11.53
N SER A 85 0.84 -3.02 -10.30
CA SER A 85 0.25 -1.75 -9.87
C SER A 85 0.88 -0.53 -10.53
N THR A 86 0.05 0.48 -10.79
CA THR A 86 0.48 1.79 -11.28
C THR A 86 1.21 2.57 -10.20
N PHE A 87 0.67 2.55 -8.98
CA PHE A 87 1.26 3.18 -7.80
C PHE A 87 1.39 2.18 -6.66
N ILE A 88 2.45 2.32 -5.87
CA ILE A 88 2.68 1.54 -4.64
C ILE A 88 2.75 2.53 -3.49
N ILE A 89 1.78 2.48 -2.61
CA ILE A 89 1.71 3.33 -1.43
C ILE A 89 2.28 2.57 -0.25
N PHE A 90 3.43 2.98 0.25
CA PHE A 90 3.99 2.51 1.50
C PHE A 90 3.54 3.44 2.62
N TRP A 91 2.42 3.13 3.29
CA TRP A 91 2.02 3.82 4.52
C TRP A 91 2.50 3.03 5.72
N ILE A 92 3.45 3.59 6.49
CA ILE A 92 4.16 2.83 7.53
C ILE A 92 3.99 3.49 8.91
N PRO A 93 2.82 3.34 9.54
CA PRO A 93 2.56 3.79 10.92
C PRO A 93 3.19 2.80 11.90
N ARG A 94 4.53 2.72 11.86
CA ARG A 94 5.27 1.69 12.58
C ARG A 94 5.16 1.81 14.08
N ASN A 95 4.73 0.72 14.67
CA ASN A 95 4.84 0.43 16.10
C ASN A 95 5.52 -0.93 16.27
N MET A 96 6.59 -1.01 17.05
CA MET A 96 7.41 -2.24 17.13
C MET A 96 6.68 -3.42 17.79
N ILE A 97 5.58 -3.18 18.49
CA ILE A 97 4.78 -4.23 19.14
C ILE A 97 3.63 -4.66 18.23
N THR A 98 2.86 -3.70 17.73
CA THR A 98 1.58 -3.97 17.05
C THR A 98 1.68 -3.98 15.52
N MET A 99 2.60 -3.21 14.93
CA MET A 99 2.82 -3.06 13.48
C MET A 99 4.29 -2.87 13.15
N PRO A 100 5.18 -3.86 13.35
CA PRO A 100 6.64 -3.69 13.20
C PRO A 100 7.12 -3.49 11.76
N ALA A 101 6.30 -3.83 10.75
CA ALA A 101 6.61 -3.62 9.33
C ALA A 101 7.94 -4.28 8.87
N LEU A 102 8.24 -5.50 9.31
CA LEU A 102 9.50 -6.17 8.94
C LEU A 102 9.53 -6.57 7.47
N THR A 103 8.49 -7.22 6.97
CA THR A 103 8.33 -7.58 5.55
C THR A 103 8.22 -6.34 4.67
N THR A 104 7.53 -5.31 5.14
CA THR A 104 7.42 -4.02 4.44
C THR A 104 8.79 -3.38 4.17
N ASN A 105 9.78 -3.57 5.06
CA ASN A 105 11.14 -3.08 4.80
C ASN A 105 11.79 -3.81 3.63
N VAL A 106 11.56 -5.11 3.51
CA VAL A 106 12.10 -5.92 2.40
C VAL A 106 11.45 -5.48 1.09
N GLU A 107 10.13 -5.39 1.07
CA GLU A 107 9.37 -4.92 -0.09
C GLU A 107 9.83 -3.54 -0.55
N PHE A 108 9.88 -2.57 0.38
CA PHE A 108 10.34 -1.22 0.08
C PHE A 108 11.75 -1.22 -0.49
N GLY A 109 12.68 -1.95 0.12
CA GLY A 109 14.06 -2.07 -0.36
C GLY A 109 14.17 -2.67 -1.76
N MET A 110 13.37 -3.68 -2.06
CA MET A 110 13.32 -4.31 -3.39
C MET A 110 12.75 -3.36 -4.45
N TRP A 111 11.64 -2.69 -4.12
CA TRP A 111 10.90 -1.88 -5.10
C TRP A 111 11.51 -0.52 -5.33
N ILE A 112 12.17 0.09 -4.35
CA ILE A 112 12.90 1.35 -4.54
C ILE A 112 14.06 1.20 -5.52
N CYS A 113 14.67 0.01 -5.60
CA CYS A 113 15.71 -0.27 -6.59
C CYS A 113 15.16 -0.62 -7.98
N LYS A 114 13.98 -1.26 -8.04
CA LYS A 114 13.39 -1.72 -9.31
C LYS A 114 12.59 -0.63 -10.01
N GLN A 115 11.69 0.04 -9.31
CA GLN A 115 10.71 0.96 -9.89
C GLN A 115 10.39 2.13 -8.93
N PRO A 116 11.35 2.98 -8.57
CA PRO A 116 11.15 4.08 -7.61
C PRO A 116 10.04 5.04 -8.03
N GLY A 117 9.82 5.24 -9.34
CA GLY A 117 8.80 6.15 -9.86
C GLY A 117 7.35 5.75 -9.55
N LYS A 118 7.10 4.50 -9.13
CA LYS A 118 5.78 4.05 -8.69
C LYS A 118 5.52 4.28 -7.20
N LEU A 119 6.58 4.52 -6.41
CA LEU A 119 6.51 4.53 -4.96
C LEU A 119 6.10 5.90 -4.41
N ILE A 120 5.29 5.86 -3.37
CA ILE A 120 4.99 7.00 -2.50
C ILE A 120 5.13 6.50 -1.06
N LEU A 121 5.93 7.19 -0.25
CA LEU A 121 6.16 6.81 1.14
C LEU A 121 5.38 7.72 2.08
N GLY A 122 4.56 7.11 2.94
CA GLY A 122 3.98 7.73 4.11
C GLY A 122 4.68 7.25 5.38
N SER A 123 5.17 8.19 6.15
CA SER A 123 5.88 7.94 7.40
C SER A 123 5.39 8.91 8.46
N PRO A 124 4.28 8.58 9.18
CA PRO A 124 3.73 9.43 10.24
C PRO A 124 4.80 9.84 11.27
N GLU A 125 4.63 11.00 11.89
CA GLU A 125 5.63 11.53 12.82
C GLU A 125 5.80 10.66 14.07
N ASP A 126 4.74 10.01 14.52
CA ASP A 126 4.73 9.08 15.63
C ASP A 126 5.28 7.68 15.28
N ALA A 127 5.49 7.40 13.98
CA ALA A 127 6.08 6.15 13.54
C ALA A 127 7.55 6.04 13.91
N VAL A 128 7.91 4.96 14.59
CA VAL A 128 9.28 4.75 15.05
C VAL A 128 10.16 4.10 13.96
N LYS A 129 11.46 4.41 13.96
CA LYS A 129 12.50 3.74 13.16
C LYS A 129 12.28 3.75 11.63
N ASN A 130 11.59 4.75 11.09
CA ASN A 130 11.41 4.92 9.64
C ASN A 130 12.53 5.76 8.97
N ARG A 131 13.45 6.37 9.73
CA ARG A 131 14.48 7.27 9.19
C ARG A 131 15.31 6.68 8.05
N TYR A 132 15.60 5.38 8.10
CA TYR A 132 16.35 4.69 7.05
C TYR A 132 15.57 4.62 5.74
N LEU A 133 14.28 4.32 5.81
CA LEU A 133 13.39 4.30 4.64
C LEU A 133 13.25 5.71 4.04
N GLU A 134 13.05 6.72 4.88
CA GLU A 134 12.96 8.12 4.45
C GLU A 134 14.25 8.62 3.77
N TYR A 135 15.42 8.21 4.27
CA TYR A 135 16.70 8.53 3.66
C TYR A 135 16.77 7.98 2.23
N TYR A 136 16.47 6.69 2.04
CA TYR A 136 16.52 6.08 0.72
C TYR A 136 15.39 6.58 -0.20
N ALA A 137 14.22 6.89 0.34
CA ALA A 137 13.15 7.53 -0.43
C ALA A 137 13.63 8.84 -1.04
N ARG A 138 14.17 9.74 -0.22
CA ARG A 138 14.72 11.03 -0.68
C ARG A 138 15.86 10.84 -1.69
N LYS A 139 16.78 9.93 -1.43
CA LYS A 139 17.90 9.62 -2.34
C LYS A 139 17.45 9.16 -3.73
N ASN A 140 16.30 8.49 -3.82
CA ASN A 140 15.74 7.97 -5.07
C ASN A 140 14.56 8.80 -5.60
N ALA A 141 14.40 10.05 -5.13
CA ALA A 141 13.32 10.96 -5.53
C ALA A 141 11.89 10.38 -5.30
N VAL A 142 11.73 9.46 -4.35
CA VAL A 142 10.43 8.97 -3.90
C VAL A 142 9.84 10.01 -2.94
N PRO A 143 8.62 10.50 -3.19
CA PRO A 143 7.98 11.48 -2.32
C PRO A 143 7.66 10.88 -0.95
N VAL A 144 7.84 11.69 0.10
CA VAL A 144 7.63 11.29 1.51
C VAL A 144 6.66 12.25 2.17
N TYR A 145 5.61 11.70 2.77
CA TYR A 145 4.56 12.45 3.47
C TYR A 145 4.43 12.04 4.94
N LYS A 146 4.06 12.97 5.78
CA LYS A 146 3.87 12.75 7.22
C LYS A 146 2.42 12.54 7.60
N THR A 147 1.50 13.02 6.79
CA THR A 147 0.07 12.83 7.00
C THR A 147 -0.55 12.05 5.85
N MET A 148 -1.61 11.32 6.15
CA MET A 148 -2.35 10.55 5.14
C MET A 148 -3.05 11.49 4.14
N ASP A 149 -3.55 12.62 4.60
CA ASP A 149 -4.21 13.62 3.74
C ASP A 149 -3.24 14.20 2.71
N GLU A 150 -2.04 14.61 3.11
CA GLU A 150 -1.01 15.12 2.17
C GLU A 150 -0.65 14.07 1.11
N LEU A 151 -0.48 12.81 1.53
CA LEU A 151 -0.18 11.71 0.63
C LEU A 151 -1.32 11.49 -0.37
N ILE A 152 -2.55 11.45 0.11
CA ILE A 152 -3.75 11.24 -0.72
C ILE A 152 -3.95 12.42 -1.67
N ASN A 153 -3.75 13.65 -1.24
CA ASN A 153 -3.83 14.83 -2.12
C ASN A 153 -2.81 14.75 -3.26
N TYR A 154 -1.57 14.40 -2.97
CA TYR A 154 -0.56 14.18 -3.99
C TYR A 154 -0.92 13.04 -4.95
N LEU A 155 -1.37 11.90 -4.40
CA LEU A 155 -1.79 10.74 -5.18
C LEU A 155 -2.96 11.08 -6.11
N THR A 156 -3.96 11.82 -5.65
CA THR A 156 -5.10 12.27 -6.45
C THR A 156 -4.65 13.09 -7.67
N ILE A 157 -3.71 14.02 -7.46
CA ILE A 157 -3.13 14.80 -8.57
C ILE A 157 -2.42 13.88 -9.57
N LYS A 158 -1.68 12.87 -9.08
CA LYS A 158 -0.97 11.92 -9.95
C LYS A 158 -1.94 11.04 -10.74
N ILE A 159 -3.03 10.56 -10.12
CA ILE A 159 -4.06 9.76 -10.79
C ILE A 159 -4.71 10.57 -11.91
N ASN A 160 -5.14 11.78 -11.62
CA ASN A 160 -5.87 12.60 -12.57
C ASN A 160 -5.01 13.02 -13.78
N LYS A 161 -3.69 13.17 -13.58
CA LYS A 161 -2.74 13.46 -14.68
C LYS A 161 -2.35 12.23 -15.53
N GLN A 162 -2.75 11.02 -15.16
CA GLN A 162 -2.44 9.84 -15.98
C GLN A 162 -3.21 9.88 -17.31
N GLY A 163 -2.48 9.77 -18.42
CA GLY A 163 -3.06 9.79 -19.78
C GLY A 163 -3.33 11.17 -20.36
N GLU A 164 -3.03 12.26 -19.65
CA GLU A 164 -2.93 13.59 -20.24
C GLU A 164 -1.56 13.67 -20.96
N LYS A 165 -1.61 13.65 -22.30
CA LYS A 165 -0.44 13.90 -23.17
C LYS A 165 -0.49 15.31 -23.70
#